data_056f1265594083a4eaefc9bfeaa46aa6
#
_entry.id   056f1265594083a4eaefc9bfeaa46aa6
#
_cell.length_a   1.000
_cell.length_b   1.000
_cell.length_c   1.000
_cell.angle_alpha   90.00
_cell.angle_beta   90.00
_cell.angle_gamma   90.00
#
_symmetry.space_group_name_H-M   'P 1'
#
loop_
_entity.id
_entity.type
_entity.pdbx_description
1 polymer ?
#
loop_
_entity_poly.entity_id
_entity_poly.type
_entity_poly.pdbx_seq_one_letter_code
_entity_poly.pdbx_strand_id
1 'polypeptide(L)'
;MAPEGGILSVVSDSWDIYAATDKWISLKEKIRNKKVKLVVRPDSGEMKEVLPEVLERLEKGFGYTTNELGYKVLNDVSVLWGDGINEHTVADPFLIAKYMGISAASVMTGSGGGLLQRHLDRDTMKFAFKASNAIVNGESIPIAKQPITDPGKMSKKGKFKFPHVYYDNGVFGKTIKLDDIRKNITDKLSL
;
A
#
# COMPACT_ATOMS: atom_id res chain seq x y z
N MET A 1 15.77 -14.47 -8.90
CA MET A 1 16.20 -15.11 -7.65
C MET A 1 16.61 -14.02 -6.68
N ALA A 2 16.26 -14.15 -5.38
CA ALA A 2 16.77 -13.21 -4.39
C ALA A 2 18.30 -13.31 -4.31
N PRO A 3 19.00 -12.17 -4.12
CA PRO A 3 20.44 -12.19 -3.87
C PRO A 3 20.75 -12.93 -2.55
N GLU A 4 21.95 -13.43 -2.41
CA GLU A 4 22.41 -14.03 -1.15
C GLU A 4 22.29 -13.03 0.00
N GLY A 5 21.76 -13.45 1.13
CA GLY A 5 21.52 -12.58 2.31
C GLY A 5 20.36 -11.61 2.16
N GLY A 6 19.58 -11.69 1.07
CA GLY A 6 18.44 -10.81 0.82
C GLY A 6 17.12 -11.28 1.43
N ILE A 7 16.08 -10.47 1.27
CA ILE A 7 14.70 -10.80 1.63
C ILE A 7 13.96 -11.26 0.38
N LEU A 8 13.26 -12.39 0.47
CA LEU A 8 12.37 -12.91 -0.56
C LEU A 8 10.93 -12.89 -0.05
N SER A 9 10.16 -11.92 -0.48
CA SER A 9 8.73 -11.83 -0.15
C SER A 9 7.88 -12.40 -1.28
N VAL A 10 6.98 -13.34 -0.96
CA VAL A 10 6.19 -14.07 -1.95
C VAL A 10 4.73 -14.18 -1.52
N VAL A 11 3.82 -13.69 -2.38
CA VAL A 11 2.38 -13.98 -2.27
C VAL A 11 2.20 -15.49 -2.47
N SER A 12 1.61 -16.16 -1.49
CA SER A 12 1.64 -17.63 -1.43
C SER A 12 0.25 -18.26 -1.43
N ASP A 13 -0.80 -17.48 -1.59
CA ASP A 13 -2.21 -17.91 -1.55
C ASP A 13 -2.92 -17.90 -2.91
N SER A 14 -2.15 -17.90 -4.00
CA SER A 14 -2.74 -17.92 -5.36
C SER A 14 -3.65 -19.12 -5.62
N TRP A 15 -3.52 -20.17 -4.83
CA TRP A 15 -4.35 -21.37 -4.89
C TRP A 15 -4.66 -21.90 -3.49
N ASP A 16 -3.67 -22.41 -2.78
CA ASP A 16 -3.77 -23.01 -1.45
C ASP A 16 -2.58 -22.56 -0.61
N ILE A 17 -2.85 -21.69 0.36
CA ILE A 17 -1.83 -21.12 1.24
C ILE A 17 -1.15 -22.19 2.11
N TYR A 18 -1.89 -23.22 2.52
CA TYR A 18 -1.35 -24.25 3.39
C TYR A 18 -0.41 -25.19 2.62
N ALA A 19 -0.83 -25.63 1.44
CA ALA A 19 0.04 -26.41 0.55
C ALA A 19 1.26 -25.62 0.11
N ALA A 20 1.13 -24.31 -0.17
CA ALA A 20 2.25 -23.45 -0.46
C ALA A 20 3.22 -23.31 0.72
N THR A 21 2.68 -23.18 1.94
CA THR A 21 3.49 -23.13 3.17
C THR A 21 4.28 -24.42 3.36
N ASP A 22 3.68 -25.58 3.17
CA ASP A 22 4.35 -26.88 3.23
C ASP A 22 5.45 -27.01 2.15
N LYS A 23 5.18 -26.44 0.97
CA LYS A 23 6.20 -26.38 -0.10
C LYS A 23 7.39 -25.52 0.29
N TRP A 24 7.17 -24.36 0.93
CA TRP A 24 8.23 -23.53 1.47
C TRP A 24 9.06 -24.26 2.52
N ILE A 25 8.41 -25.01 3.42
CA ILE A 25 9.08 -25.85 4.42
C ILE A 25 9.98 -26.89 3.75
N SER A 26 9.54 -27.52 2.66
CA SER A 26 10.37 -28.48 1.90
C SER A 26 11.61 -27.84 1.27
N LEU A 27 11.64 -26.52 1.12
CA LEU A 27 12.76 -25.76 0.55
C LEU A 27 13.65 -25.10 1.60
N LYS A 28 13.42 -25.36 2.91
CA LYS A 28 14.10 -24.64 4.00
C LYS A 28 15.63 -24.70 3.90
N GLU A 29 16.21 -25.85 3.54
CA GLU A 29 17.67 -25.99 3.42
C GLU A 29 18.24 -25.12 2.26
N LYS A 30 17.49 -24.99 1.16
CA LYS A 30 17.88 -24.09 0.07
C LYS A 30 17.83 -22.63 0.48
N ILE A 31 16.83 -22.26 1.30
CA ILE A 31 16.65 -20.91 1.83
C ILE A 31 17.81 -20.59 2.79
N ARG A 32 18.10 -21.48 3.73
CA ARG A 32 19.23 -21.36 4.68
C ARG A 32 20.58 -21.25 3.99
N ASN A 33 20.87 -22.14 3.05
CA ASN A 33 22.14 -22.15 2.33
C ASN A 33 22.38 -20.86 1.53
N LYS A 34 21.30 -20.20 1.10
CA LYS A 34 21.37 -18.88 0.44
C LYS A 34 21.33 -17.73 1.41
N LYS A 35 21.19 -17.98 2.72
CA LYS A 35 21.04 -16.97 3.78
C LYS A 35 19.91 -15.98 3.48
N VAL A 36 18.84 -16.43 2.83
CA VAL A 36 17.68 -15.60 2.45
C VAL A 36 16.67 -15.62 3.57
N LYS A 37 16.13 -14.44 3.94
CA LYS A 37 14.94 -14.35 4.79
C LYS A 37 13.70 -14.50 3.91
N LEU A 38 12.98 -15.60 4.06
CA LEU A 38 11.69 -15.79 3.37
C LEU A 38 10.60 -14.99 4.07
N VAL A 39 9.74 -14.33 3.30
CA VAL A 39 8.53 -13.67 3.80
C VAL A 39 7.33 -14.27 3.05
N VAL A 40 6.58 -15.12 3.75
CA VAL A 40 5.34 -15.70 3.24
C VAL A 40 4.22 -14.67 3.37
N ARG A 41 3.50 -14.41 2.27
CA ARG A 41 2.40 -13.45 2.22
C ARG A 41 1.08 -14.15 1.92
N PRO A 42 0.24 -14.43 2.93
CA PRO A 42 -1.18 -14.62 2.74
C PRO A 42 -1.82 -13.26 2.37
N ASP A 43 -2.64 -13.22 1.34
CA ASP A 43 -3.26 -11.99 0.83
C ASP A 43 -4.80 -12.12 0.72
N SER A 44 -5.36 -13.19 1.30
CA SER A 44 -6.78 -13.52 1.26
C SER A 44 -7.20 -14.37 2.44
N GLY A 45 -8.52 -14.41 2.70
CA GLY A 45 -9.13 -15.19 3.77
C GLY A 45 -9.26 -14.42 5.10
N GLU A 46 -9.84 -15.08 6.08
CA GLU A 46 -10.01 -14.51 7.42
C GLU A 46 -8.70 -14.56 8.21
N MET A 47 -8.17 -13.40 8.56
CA MET A 47 -6.89 -13.28 9.27
C MET A 47 -6.81 -14.15 10.51
N LYS A 48 -7.89 -14.19 11.30
CA LYS A 48 -7.95 -14.93 12.57
C LYS A 48 -7.89 -16.45 12.40
N GLU A 49 -8.16 -16.94 11.20
CA GLU A 49 -8.10 -18.35 10.86
C GLU A 49 -6.81 -18.70 10.13
N VAL A 50 -6.48 -17.92 9.09
CA VAL A 50 -5.35 -18.22 8.21
C VAL A 50 -4.01 -17.94 8.87
N LEU A 51 -3.85 -16.79 9.54
CA LEU A 51 -2.56 -16.38 10.10
C LEU A 51 -2.04 -17.33 11.18
N PRO A 52 -2.87 -17.78 12.16
CA PRO A 52 -2.41 -18.74 13.16
C PRO A 52 -1.94 -20.06 12.55
N GLU A 53 -2.69 -20.62 11.61
CA GLU A 53 -2.37 -21.89 10.96
C GLU A 53 -1.06 -21.80 10.16
N VAL A 54 -0.85 -20.70 9.42
CA VAL A 54 0.40 -20.44 8.68
C VAL A 54 1.58 -20.31 9.64
N LEU A 55 1.43 -19.54 10.73
CA LEU A 55 2.48 -19.35 11.73
C LEU A 55 2.85 -20.68 12.42
N GLU A 56 1.86 -21.50 12.77
CA GLU A 56 2.09 -22.82 13.40
C GLU A 56 2.85 -23.76 12.46
N ARG A 57 2.45 -23.84 11.19
CA ARG A 57 3.15 -24.66 10.18
C ARG A 57 4.60 -24.21 10.01
N LEU A 58 4.83 -22.89 9.88
CA LEU A 58 6.16 -22.35 9.73
C LEU A 58 7.02 -22.57 10.99
N GLU A 59 6.45 -22.44 12.19
CA GLU A 59 7.12 -22.76 13.44
C GLU A 59 7.59 -24.22 13.46
N LYS A 60 6.70 -25.16 13.14
CA LYS A 60 7.01 -26.60 13.09
C LYS A 60 8.06 -26.91 12.02
N GLY A 61 7.98 -26.26 10.88
CA GLY A 61 8.84 -26.54 9.73
C GLY A 61 10.23 -25.91 9.79
N PHE A 62 10.32 -24.63 10.07
CA PHE A 62 11.57 -23.86 10.12
C PHE A 62 12.24 -23.88 11.51
N GLY A 63 11.43 -24.08 12.57
CA GLY A 63 11.86 -23.94 13.95
C GLY A 63 11.96 -22.47 14.37
N TYR A 64 12.43 -22.26 15.58
CA TYR A 64 12.54 -20.91 16.18
C TYR A 64 13.72 -20.82 17.13
N THR A 65 14.08 -19.59 17.48
CA THR A 65 14.90 -19.23 18.64
C THR A 65 14.04 -18.44 19.61
N THR A 66 14.35 -18.48 20.91
CA THR A 66 13.63 -17.69 21.92
C THR A 66 14.39 -16.40 22.17
N ASN A 67 13.69 -15.26 22.14
CA ASN A 67 14.26 -13.97 22.48
C ASN A 67 14.31 -13.74 24.01
N GLU A 68 14.91 -12.65 24.44
CA GLU A 68 15.07 -12.29 25.86
C GLU A 68 13.74 -12.14 26.62
N LEU A 69 12.65 -11.86 25.92
CA LEU A 69 11.31 -11.73 26.46
C LEU A 69 10.52 -13.06 26.49
N GLY A 70 11.13 -14.17 26.07
CA GLY A 70 10.50 -15.48 26.06
C GLY A 70 9.65 -15.78 24.83
N TYR A 71 9.60 -14.89 23.82
CA TYR A 71 8.85 -15.11 22.59
C TYR A 71 9.69 -15.87 21.56
N LYS A 72 9.02 -16.72 20.78
CA LYS A 72 9.60 -17.48 19.67
C LYS A 72 9.83 -16.57 18.47
N VAL A 73 11.03 -16.51 17.95
CA VAL A 73 11.40 -15.86 16.69
C VAL A 73 11.62 -16.95 15.65
N LEU A 74 10.81 -16.96 14.59
CA LEU A 74 10.91 -17.96 13.52
C LEU A 74 12.23 -17.83 12.77
N ASN A 75 12.89 -18.98 12.56
CA ASN A 75 14.17 -19.04 11.86
C ASN A 75 13.96 -18.89 10.34
N ASP A 76 14.73 -18.01 9.71
CA ASP A 76 14.81 -17.82 8.25
C ASP A 76 13.50 -17.42 7.55
N VAL A 77 12.38 -17.33 8.29
CA VAL A 77 11.06 -17.02 7.72
C VAL A 77 10.32 -15.99 8.57
N SER A 78 9.45 -15.24 7.92
CA SER A 78 8.46 -14.36 8.56
C SER A 78 7.16 -14.40 7.75
N VAL A 79 6.09 -13.89 8.32
CA VAL A 79 4.80 -13.74 7.64
C VAL A 79 4.50 -12.25 7.46
N LEU A 80 4.02 -11.87 6.28
CA LEU A 80 3.50 -10.53 6.02
C LEU A 80 2.01 -10.63 5.72
N TRP A 81 1.19 -10.06 6.56
CA TRP A 81 -0.24 -9.91 6.30
C TRP A 81 -0.53 -8.55 5.66
N GLY A 82 -1.14 -8.54 4.47
CA GLY A 82 -1.39 -7.32 3.69
C GLY A 82 -2.86 -7.01 3.47
N ASP A 83 -3.75 -8.01 3.58
CA ASP A 83 -5.17 -7.81 3.31
C ASP A 83 -5.89 -7.12 4.46
N GLY A 84 -6.73 -6.14 4.12
CA GLY A 84 -7.58 -5.43 5.07
C GLY A 84 -6.86 -4.59 6.14
N ILE A 85 -5.55 -4.35 6.01
CA ILE A 85 -4.78 -3.56 6.99
C ILE A 85 -5.08 -2.07 6.84
N ASN A 86 -5.47 -1.46 7.96
CA ASN A 86 -5.73 -0.04 8.14
C ASN A 86 -5.42 0.37 9.58
N GLU A 87 -5.72 1.62 9.96
CA GLU A 87 -5.44 2.16 11.29
C GLU A 87 -6.10 1.41 12.46
N HIS A 88 -7.18 0.66 12.21
CA HIS A 88 -7.90 -0.12 13.23
C HIS A 88 -7.42 -1.56 13.31
N THR A 89 -6.94 -2.13 12.21
CA THR A 89 -6.58 -3.55 12.10
C THR A 89 -5.08 -3.81 12.10
N VAL A 90 -4.24 -2.77 12.05
CA VAL A 90 -2.78 -2.91 11.98
C VAL A 90 -2.17 -3.66 13.17
N ALA A 91 -2.81 -3.63 14.33
CA ALA A 91 -2.35 -4.32 15.52
C ALA A 91 -2.71 -5.82 15.54
N ASP A 92 -3.74 -6.23 14.81
CA ASP A 92 -4.31 -7.57 14.91
C ASP A 92 -3.32 -8.70 14.59
N PRO A 93 -2.50 -8.64 13.52
CA PRO A 93 -1.51 -9.68 13.24
C PRO A 93 -0.49 -9.86 14.37
N PHE A 94 -0.08 -8.76 15.02
CA PHE A 94 0.86 -8.80 16.14
C PHE A 94 0.21 -9.35 17.41
N LEU A 95 -1.07 -9.07 17.65
CA LEU A 95 -1.82 -9.64 18.76
C LEU A 95 -1.99 -11.14 18.61
N ILE A 96 -2.32 -11.62 17.40
CA ILE A 96 -2.40 -13.04 17.08
C ILE A 96 -1.06 -13.72 17.37
N ALA A 97 0.06 -13.18 16.84
CA ALA A 97 1.38 -13.72 17.10
C ALA A 97 1.71 -13.76 18.60
N LYS A 98 1.39 -12.69 19.34
CA LYS A 98 1.58 -12.61 20.79
C LYS A 98 0.84 -13.71 21.53
N TYR A 99 -0.43 -13.98 21.21
CA TYR A 99 -1.22 -15.05 21.82
C TYR A 99 -0.65 -16.45 21.53
N MET A 100 0.03 -16.62 20.41
CA MET A 100 0.74 -17.86 20.05
C MET A 100 2.15 -17.96 20.68
N GLY A 101 2.59 -16.94 21.44
CA GLY A 101 3.95 -16.87 21.96
C GLY A 101 5.02 -16.60 20.90
N ILE A 102 4.61 -16.08 19.74
CA ILE A 102 5.51 -15.74 18.62
C ILE A 102 5.85 -14.25 18.70
N SER A 103 7.12 -13.94 18.49
CA SER A 103 7.64 -12.57 18.48
C SER A 103 7.10 -11.75 17.30
N ALA A 104 6.84 -10.47 17.55
CA ALA A 104 6.54 -9.49 16.51
C ALA A 104 7.61 -9.42 15.40
N ALA A 105 8.86 -9.82 15.70
CA ALA A 105 9.92 -9.91 14.69
C ALA A 105 9.67 -10.96 13.58
N SER A 106 8.71 -11.86 13.80
CA SER A 106 8.31 -12.88 12.82
C SER A 106 7.07 -12.50 12.01
N VAL A 107 6.46 -11.35 12.30
CA VAL A 107 5.24 -10.88 11.63
C VAL A 107 5.44 -9.45 11.12
N MET A 108 4.96 -9.20 9.92
CA MET A 108 4.95 -7.88 9.29
C MET A 108 3.54 -7.56 8.79
N THR A 109 3.25 -6.29 8.65
CA THR A 109 2.00 -5.82 8.02
C THR A 109 2.31 -4.98 6.80
N GLY A 110 1.43 -5.06 5.81
CA GLY A 110 1.45 -4.18 4.64
C GLY A 110 0.09 -3.49 4.52
N SER A 111 0.08 -2.21 4.23
CA SER A 111 -1.16 -1.49 3.94
C SER A 111 -1.02 -0.72 2.65
N GLY A 112 -2.00 -0.89 1.78
CA GLY A 112 -2.10 -0.19 0.49
C GLY A 112 -3.32 0.73 0.48
N GLY A 113 -4.37 0.33 -0.23
CA GLY A 113 -5.60 1.10 -0.38
C GLY A 113 -6.29 1.43 0.93
N GLY A 114 -6.20 0.57 1.94
CA GLY A 114 -6.76 0.80 3.27
C GLY A 114 -6.19 2.01 3.99
N LEU A 115 -4.93 2.36 3.75
CA LEU A 115 -4.27 3.53 4.33
C LEU A 115 -4.37 4.75 3.40
N LEU A 116 -4.17 4.54 2.10
CA LEU A 116 -3.94 5.64 1.15
C LEU A 116 -5.22 6.14 0.46
N GLN A 117 -6.26 5.31 0.36
CA GLN A 117 -7.44 5.57 -0.47
C GLN A 117 -8.77 5.42 0.28
N ARG A 118 -8.75 4.88 1.49
CA ARG A 118 -9.97 4.70 2.28
C ARG A 118 -10.54 6.06 2.69
N HIS A 119 -11.84 6.22 2.47
CA HIS A 119 -12.57 7.47 2.74
C HIS A 119 -12.05 8.69 1.96
N LEU A 120 -11.26 8.48 0.91
CA LEU A 120 -10.87 9.50 -0.03
C LEU A 120 -11.73 9.39 -1.29
N ASP A 121 -12.59 10.36 -1.48
CA ASP A 121 -13.41 10.50 -2.68
C ASP A 121 -13.21 11.87 -3.33
N ARG A 122 -13.92 12.11 -4.40
CA ARG A 122 -13.88 13.39 -5.12
C ARG A 122 -14.17 14.58 -4.20
N ASP A 123 -15.05 14.41 -3.22
CA ASP A 123 -15.55 15.51 -2.39
C ASP A 123 -14.66 15.77 -1.16
N THR A 124 -13.81 14.80 -0.76
CA THR A 124 -12.86 14.92 0.36
C THR A 124 -11.96 16.15 0.22
N MET A 125 -11.39 16.35 -0.97
CA MET A 125 -10.55 17.50 -1.28
C MET A 125 -11.28 18.53 -2.17
N LYS A 126 -12.58 18.36 -2.34
CA LYS A 126 -13.43 19.20 -3.19
C LYS A 126 -12.98 19.29 -4.65
N PHE A 127 -12.37 18.22 -5.16
CA PHE A 127 -11.99 18.12 -6.57
C PHE A 127 -13.22 17.93 -7.44
N ALA A 128 -13.43 18.85 -8.39
CA ALA A 128 -14.50 18.75 -9.36
C ALA A 128 -14.09 19.40 -10.68
N PHE A 129 -14.42 18.72 -11.78
CA PHE A 129 -14.34 19.33 -13.10
C PHE A 129 -15.59 20.16 -13.36
N LYS A 130 -15.39 21.42 -13.72
CA LYS A 130 -16.45 22.33 -14.14
C LYS A 130 -15.98 23.09 -15.36
N ALA A 131 -16.87 23.23 -16.35
CA ALA A 131 -16.64 24.14 -17.45
C ALA A 131 -16.49 25.56 -16.92
N SER A 132 -15.46 26.27 -17.33
CA SER A 132 -15.15 27.63 -16.89
C SER A 132 -15.24 28.64 -18.03
N ASN A 133 -15.15 28.17 -19.27
CA ASN A 133 -15.21 28.99 -20.46
C ASN A 133 -15.81 28.20 -21.63
N ALA A 134 -16.56 28.84 -22.47
CA ALA A 134 -17.06 28.29 -23.74
C ALA A 134 -16.66 29.19 -24.91
N ILE A 135 -16.58 28.63 -26.10
CA ILE A 135 -16.46 29.38 -27.33
C ILE A 135 -17.77 29.19 -28.10
N VAL A 136 -18.50 30.27 -28.31
CA VAL A 136 -19.77 30.28 -29.03
C VAL A 136 -19.65 31.27 -30.17
N ASN A 137 -19.85 30.82 -31.41
CA ASN A 137 -19.69 31.61 -32.63
C ASN A 137 -18.33 32.37 -32.72
N GLY A 138 -17.26 31.76 -32.21
CA GLY A 138 -15.93 32.34 -32.20
C GLY A 138 -15.63 33.26 -31.00
N GLU A 139 -16.62 33.58 -30.19
CA GLU A 139 -16.46 34.42 -29.00
C GLU A 139 -16.23 33.59 -27.73
N SER A 140 -15.32 34.03 -26.90
CA SER A 140 -14.98 33.40 -25.61
C SER A 140 -15.90 33.91 -24.52
N ILE A 141 -16.75 33.03 -24.00
CA ILE A 141 -17.74 33.36 -22.96
C ILE A 141 -17.33 32.68 -21.64
N PRO A 142 -17.02 33.44 -20.59
CA PRO A 142 -16.77 32.90 -19.26
C PRO A 142 -18.08 32.30 -18.68
N ILE A 143 -18.00 31.04 -18.25
CA ILE A 143 -19.14 30.33 -17.65
C ILE A 143 -18.77 29.85 -16.25
N ALA A 144 -19.78 29.74 -15.40
CA ALA A 144 -19.64 29.19 -14.05
C ALA A 144 -20.92 28.46 -13.63
N LYS A 145 -20.75 27.44 -12.80
CA LYS A 145 -21.85 26.90 -12.02
C LYS A 145 -22.07 27.80 -10.82
N GLN A 146 -23.28 28.30 -10.63
CA GLN A 146 -23.64 29.15 -9.51
C GLN A 146 -25.04 28.77 -9.00
N PRO A 147 -25.16 27.68 -8.23
CA PRO A 147 -26.48 27.26 -7.72
C PRO A 147 -26.99 28.22 -6.65
N ILE A 148 -28.25 28.61 -6.75
CA ILE A 148 -28.90 29.47 -5.76
C ILE A 148 -29.01 28.78 -4.41
N THR A 149 -29.18 27.44 -4.42
CA THR A 149 -29.39 26.60 -3.23
C THR A 149 -28.10 26.32 -2.44
N ASP A 150 -26.93 26.54 -3.04
CA ASP A 150 -25.64 26.29 -2.39
C ASP A 150 -24.54 27.19 -3.00
N PRO A 151 -24.39 28.41 -2.48
CA PRO A 151 -23.36 29.33 -2.95
C PRO A 151 -21.94 28.79 -2.78
N GLY A 152 -21.70 27.86 -1.83
CA GLY A 152 -20.40 27.20 -1.62
C GLY A 152 -19.96 26.31 -2.79
N LYS A 153 -20.89 25.93 -3.67
CA LYS A 153 -20.62 25.17 -4.90
C LYS A 153 -20.37 26.03 -6.13
N MET A 154 -20.22 27.35 -5.98
CA MET A 154 -19.85 28.22 -7.09
C MET A 154 -18.51 27.81 -7.68
N SER A 155 -18.45 27.67 -9.02
CA SER A 155 -17.22 27.38 -9.72
C SER A 155 -16.53 28.64 -10.23
N LYS A 156 -15.23 28.57 -10.45
CA LYS A 156 -14.45 29.67 -11.06
C LYS A 156 -14.80 29.79 -12.54
N LYS A 157 -14.87 31.00 -13.05
CA LYS A 157 -15.18 31.34 -14.46
C LYS A 157 -13.97 31.93 -15.17
N GLY A 158 -13.92 31.78 -16.49
CA GLY A 158 -12.90 32.36 -17.36
C GLY A 158 -11.86 31.36 -17.83
N LYS A 159 -10.92 31.87 -18.63
CA LYS A 159 -9.78 31.08 -19.11
C LYS A 159 -8.71 30.98 -18.03
N PHE A 160 -8.34 29.76 -17.64
CA PHE A 160 -7.26 29.54 -16.70
C PHE A 160 -5.98 29.20 -17.46
N LYS A 161 -4.89 29.84 -17.08
CA LYS A 161 -3.56 29.48 -17.54
C LYS A 161 -2.88 28.68 -16.43
N PHE A 162 -2.58 27.41 -16.72
CA PHE A 162 -1.83 26.56 -15.81
C PHE A 162 -0.34 26.71 -16.11
N PRO A 163 0.52 26.86 -15.11
CA PRO A 163 1.95 26.98 -15.32
C PRO A 163 2.57 25.70 -15.92
N HIS A 164 1.92 24.57 -15.73
CA HIS A 164 2.37 23.27 -16.21
C HIS A 164 1.20 22.53 -16.84
N VAL A 165 1.13 22.52 -18.18
CA VAL A 165 0.17 21.70 -18.93
C VAL A 165 0.87 20.42 -19.32
N TYR A 166 0.37 19.31 -18.80
CA TYR A 166 0.91 17.98 -19.05
C TYR A 166 0.42 17.37 -20.35
N TYR A 167 -0.83 17.64 -20.68
CA TYR A 167 -1.52 17.03 -21.79
C TYR A 167 -2.53 18.02 -22.35
N ASP A 168 -2.36 18.36 -23.60
CA ASP A 168 -3.24 19.27 -24.32
C ASP A 168 -3.49 18.73 -25.74
N ASN A 169 -4.77 18.57 -26.10
CA ASN A 169 -5.21 18.13 -27.43
C ASN A 169 -4.48 16.89 -27.97
N GLY A 170 -4.27 15.87 -27.16
CA GLY A 170 -3.60 14.64 -27.56
C GLY A 170 -2.07 14.68 -27.49
N VAL A 171 -1.49 15.78 -27.08
CA VAL A 171 -0.03 15.95 -26.99
C VAL A 171 0.42 16.04 -25.55
N PHE A 172 1.39 15.22 -25.15
CA PHE A 172 2.05 15.36 -23.87
C PHE A 172 2.99 16.56 -23.86
N GLY A 173 2.84 17.41 -22.87
CA GLY A 173 3.74 18.53 -22.63
C GLY A 173 5.11 18.06 -22.13
N LYS A 174 5.94 19.03 -21.77
CA LYS A 174 7.29 18.77 -21.25
C LYS A 174 7.22 17.96 -19.96
N THR A 175 7.92 16.84 -19.90
CA THR A 175 8.04 16.00 -18.71
C THR A 175 8.77 16.78 -17.61
N ILE A 176 8.15 16.90 -16.44
CA ILE A 176 8.79 17.47 -15.25
C ILE A 176 9.41 16.31 -14.45
N LYS A 177 10.68 16.43 -14.10
CA LYS A 177 11.34 15.44 -13.25
C LYS A 177 10.77 15.47 -11.84
N LEU A 178 10.67 14.32 -11.20
CA LEU A 178 10.16 14.22 -9.82
C LEU A 178 10.97 15.08 -8.83
N ASP A 179 12.27 15.20 -9.05
CA ASP A 179 13.14 16.02 -8.20
C ASP A 179 12.82 17.52 -8.32
N ASP A 180 12.46 18.01 -9.51
CA ASP A 180 12.02 19.38 -9.71
C ASP A 180 10.68 19.64 -9.00
N ILE A 181 9.78 18.66 -9.01
CA ILE A 181 8.50 18.72 -8.27
C ILE A 181 8.77 18.79 -6.76
N ARG A 182 9.63 17.90 -6.25
CA ARG A 182 10.01 17.88 -4.82
C ARG A 182 10.64 19.22 -4.40
N LYS A 183 11.59 19.72 -5.16
CA LYS A 183 12.24 21.01 -4.89
C LYS A 183 11.21 22.15 -4.83
N ASN A 184 10.33 22.24 -5.82
CA ASN A 184 9.27 23.25 -5.85
C ASN A 184 8.32 23.19 -4.65
N ILE A 185 8.05 21.98 -4.15
CA ILE A 185 7.23 21.78 -2.93
C ILE A 185 8.01 22.24 -1.70
N THR A 186 9.27 21.81 -1.56
CA THR A 186 10.13 22.18 -0.44
C THR A 186 10.31 23.69 -0.36
N ASP A 187 10.61 24.34 -1.48
CA ASP A 187 10.80 25.79 -1.54
C ASP A 187 9.54 26.57 -1.15
N LYS A 188 8.34 26.01 -1.38
CA LYS A 188 7.05 26.62 -0.99
C LYS A 188 6.63 26.33 0.45
N LEU A 189 7.10 25.24 1.03
CA LEU A 189 6.82 24.88 2.43
C LEU A 189 7.84 25.48 3.41
N SER A 190 8.96 26.01 2.91
CA SER A 190 9.98 26.70 3.70
C SER A 190 9.67 28.19 3.92
N LEU A 191 8.46 28.62 3.60
CA LEU A 191 7.88 29.93 3.89
C LEU A 191 6.94 29.80 5.09
#